data_b964add33312b32beb5ee2cf2ae62a3a
#
_entry.id   b964add33312b32beb5ee2cf2ae62a3a
#
_cell.length_a   1.000
_cell.length_b   1.000
_cell.length_c   1.000
_cell.angle_alpha   90.00
_cell.angle_beta   90.00
_cell.angle_gamma   90.00
#
_symmetry.space_group_name_H-M   'P 1'
#
loop_
_entity.id
_entity.type
_entity.pdbx_description
1 polymer ?
#
loop_
_entity_poly.entity_id
_entity_poly.type
_entity_poly.pdbx_seq_one_letter_code
_entity_poly.pdbx_strand_id
1 'polypeptide(L)'
;TGTWSRQTDGRWSFASSGRTYRDEWAYIYNPYAGDGQSSTDWFRFDAEGFMITGWYTDKEGNTFYLNPISDNTQGRMFAGWNWIDDNGDGTAECYYFNPVSDGTRGRLLKNQTTPDGYQVNEKGQWLENGVVQVKELQPG
;
A
#
# COMPACT_ATOMS: atom_id res chain seq x y z
N THR A 1 1.68 -21.50 -11.71
CA THR A 1 0.92 -21.32 -10.47
C THR A 1 1.87 -21.01 -9.33
N GLY A 2 1.56 -19.98 -8.55
CA GLY A 2 2.42 -19.56 -7.46
C GLY A 2 1.95 -20.05 -6.11
N THR A 3 2.85 -20.00 -5.14
CA THR A 3 2.58 -20.43 -3.77
C THR A 3 3.01 -19.36 -2.78
N TRP A 4 2.08 -18.95 -1.92
CA TRP A 4 2.35 -18.09 -0.78
C TRP A 4 2.87 -18.93 0.38
N SER A 5 3.90 -18.44 1.07
CA SER A 5 4.46 -19.13 2.24
C SER A 5 4.62 -18.15 3.38
N ARG A 6 4.15 -18.52 4.58
CA ARG A 6 4.26 -17.68 5.76
C ARG A 6 5.36 -18.23 6.67
N GLN A 7 6.28 -17.36 7.08
CA GLN A 7 7.34 -17.70 8.02
C GLN A 7 6.81 -17.71 9.45
N THR A 8 7.56 -18.34 10.35
CA THR A 8 7.18 -18.40 11.76
C THR A 8 7.11 -17.04 12.43
N ASP A 9 7.83 -16.05 11.89
CA ASP A 9 7.79 -14.66 12.39
C ASP A 9 6.69 -13.82 11.74
N GLY A 10 5.85 -14.44 10.92
CA GLY A 10 4.71 -13.77 10.27
C GLY A 10 4.99 -13.18 8.91
N ARG A 11 6.23 -13.18 8.44
CA ARG A 11 6.57 -12.65 7.11
C ARG A 11 6.10 -13.61 6.01
N TRP A 12 5.72 -13.03 4.87
CA TRP A 12 5.23 -13.80 3.72
C TRP A 12 6.21 -13.75 2.56
N SER A 13 6.30 -14.84 1.83
CA SER A 13 7.04 -14.91 0.57
C SER A 13 6.15 -15.53 -0.50
N PHE A 14 6.55 -15.37 -1.76
CA PHE A 14 5.81 -15.93 -2.89
C PHE A 14 6.78 -16.52 -3.89
N ALA A 15 6.49 -17.72 -4.36
CA ALA A 15 7.29 -18.41 -5.35
C ALA A 15 6.41 -18.94 -6.48
N SER A 16 6.92 -18.89 -7.69
CA SER A 16 6.23 -19.42 -8.87
C SER A 16 7.28 -20.01 -9.82
N SER A 17 6.97 -21.19 -10.34
CA SER A 17 7.86 -21.88 -11.30
C SER A 17 9.28 -22.07 -10.76
N GLY A 18 9.40 -22.38 -9.46
CA GLY A 18 10.68 -22.60 -8.82
C GLY A 18 11.48 -21.35 -8.50
N ARG A 19 10.91 -20.17 -8.69
CA ARG A 19 11.58 -18.89 -8.44
C ARG A 19 10.87 -18.15 -7.30
N THR A 20 11.61 -17.74 -6.27
CA THR A 20 11.11 -16.87 -5.22
C THR A 20 11.21 -15.42 -5.70
N TYR A 21 10.14 -14.67 -5.54
CA TYR A 21 10.10 -13.26 -5.95
C TYR A 21 10.92 -12.42 -4.98
N ARG A 22 11.80 -11.57 -5.53
CA ARG A 22 12.72 -10.73 -4.75
C ARG A 22 12.92 -9.39 -5.43
N ASP A 23 12.93 -8.32 -4.64
CA ASP A 23 13.22 -6.97 -5.09
C ASP A 23 12.42 -6.61 -6.34
N GLU A 24 11.11 -6.88 -6.30
CA GLU A 24 10.24 -6.68 -7.45
C GLU A 24 8.78 -6.48 -7.04
N TRP A 25 8.01 -5.87 -7.93
CA TRP A 25 6.57 -5.82 -7.85
C TRP A 25 5.98 -7.02 -8.57
N ALA A 26 4.85 -7.52 -8.07
CA ALA A 26 4.14 -8.60 -8.75
C ALA A 26 2.64 -8.45 -8.56
N TYR A 27 1.88 -8.71 -9.61
CA TYR A 27 0.42 -8.72 -9.60
C TYR A 27 -0.02 -10.16 -9.36
N ILE A 28 -0.50 -10.45 -8.16
CA ILE A 28 -0.66 -11.84 -7.70
C ILE A 28 -2.07 -12.08 -7.20
N TYR A 29 -2.59 -13.27 -7.52
CA TYR A 29 -3.84 -13.75 -6.95
C TYR A 29 -3.66 -14.07 -5.47
N ASN A 30 -4.58 -13.56 -4.65
CA ASN A 30 -4.61 -13.79 -3.20
C ASN A 30 -5.74 -14.77 -2.88
N PRO A 31 -5.44 -16.04 -2.59
CA PRO A 31 -6.46 -17.03 -2.30
C PRO A 31 -7.16 -16.81 -0.96
N TYR A 32 -6.62 -15.93 -0.12
CA TYR A 32 -7.18 -15.67 1.21
C TYR A 32 -8.18 -14.52 1.23
N ALA A 33 -8.33 -13.80 0.11
CA ALA A 33 -9.26 -12.66 0.03
C ALA A 33 -10.69 -13.13 0.28
N GLY A 34 -11.40 -12.38 1.11
CA GLY A 34 -12.79 -12.68 1.45
C GLY A 34 -13.77 -11.93 0.55
N ASP A 35 -15.05 -12.06 0.86
CA ASP A 35 -16.11 -11.37 0.13
C ASP A 35 -15.92 -9.86 0.23
N GLY A 36 -16.06 -9.17 -0.90
CA GLY A 36 -15.88 -7.74 -0.97
C GLY A 36 -14.43 -7.28 -1.03
N GLN A 37 -13.47 -8.21 -0.95
CA GLN A 37 -12.05 -7.89 -1.09
C GLN A 37 -11.56 -8.27 -2.49
N SER A 38 -10.59 -7.49 -2.99
CA SER A 38 -9.99 -7.78 -4.29
C SER A 38 -9.20 -9.08 -4.21
N SER A 39 -9.40 -9.96 -5.19
CA SER A 39 -8.73 -11.26 -5.20
C SER A 39 -7.35 -11.21 -5.86
N THR A 40 -7.03 -10.15 -6.59
CA THR A 40 -5.73 -9.99 -7.25
C THR A 40 -5.24 -8.57 -7.02
N ASP A 41 -4.02 -8.44 -6.54
CA ASP A 41 -3.45 -7.14 -6.19
C ASP A 41 -1.95 -7.10 -6.45
N TRP A 42 -1.39 -5.89 -6.41
CA TRP A 42 0.04 -5.68 -6.50
C TRP A 42 0.67 -5.84 -5.12
N PHE A 43 1.77 -6.57 -5.09
CA PHE A 43 2.58 -6.79 -3.89
C PHE A 43 4.03 -6.46 -4.21
N ARG A 44 4.76 -6.00 -3.21
CA ARG A 44 6.19 -5.70 -3.37
C ARG A 44 7.00 -6.62 -2.47
N PHE A 45 8.09 -7.17 -3.01
CA PHE A 45 8.98 -8.08 -2.27
C PHE A 45 10.35 -7.42 -2.10
N ASP A 46 10.94 -7.59 -0.92
CA ASP A 46 12.26 -7.02 -0.64
C ASP A 46 13.36 -7.90 -1.25
N ALA A 47 14.62 -7.48 -1.06
CA ALA A 47 15.76 -8.19 -1.64
C ALA A 47 15.94 -9.60 -1.06
N GLU A 48 15.36 -9.87 0.10
CA GLU A 48 15.43 -11.18 0.74
C GLU A 48 14.26 -12.08 0.36
N GLY A 49 13.30 -11.55 -0.40
CA GLY A 49 12.15 -12.32 -0.87
C GLY A 49 10.93 -12.25 0.02
N PHE A 50 10.89 -11.29 0.95
CA PHE A 50 9.73 -11.15 1.83
C PHE A 50 8.84 -10.00 1.41
N MET A 51 7.53 -10.19 1.58
CA MET A 51 6.51 -9.19 1.27
C MET A 51 6.68 -7.97 2.16
N ILE A 52 6.70 -6.79 1.52
CA ILE A 52 6.81 -5.52 2.24
C ILE A 52 5.43 -5.08 2.70
N THR A 53 5.35 -4.52 3.92
CA THR A 53 4.15 -3.88 4.46
C THR A 53 4.50 -2.48 4.94
N GLY A 54 3.48 -1.59 4.99
CA GLY A 54 3.69 -0.20 5.40
C GLY A 54 4.25 0.65 4.26
N TRP A 55 4.96 1.72 4.62
CA TRP A 55 5.50 2.66 3.64
C TRP A 55 6.69 2.05 2.90
N TYR A 56 6.73 2.26 1.60
CA TYR A 56 7.84 1.84 0.74
C TYR A 56 8.18 2.97 -0.23
N THR A 57 9.46 3.35 -0.30
CA THR A 57 9.96 4.34 -1.26
C THR A 57 10.96 3.67 -2.17
N ASP A 58 10.76 3.82 -3.49
CA ASP A 58 11.65 3.20 -4.48
C ASP A 58 12.87 4.09 -4.78
N LYS A 59 13.73 3.63 -5.69
CA LYS A 59 14.97 4.33 -6.05
C LYS A 59 14.72 5.71 -6.68
N GLU A 60 13.55 5.90 -7.28
CA GLU A 60 13.19 7.12 -7.97
C GLU A 60 12.49 8.12 -7.05
N GLY A 61 12.30 7.76 -5.77
CA GLY A 61 11.65 8.60 -4.80
C GLY A 61 10.14 8.46 -4.76
N ASN A 62 9.57 7.52 -5.48
CA ASN A 62 8.13 7.26 -5.45
C ASN A 62 7.77 6.47 -4.19
N THR A 63 6.71 6.90 -3.52
CA THR A 63 6.27 6.31 -2.25
C THR A 63 4.97 5.55 -2.44
N PHE A 64 4.91 4.37 -1.81
CA PHE A 64 3.76 3.47 -1.87
C PHE A 64 3.41 3.04 -0.45
N TYR A 65 2.19 2.57 -0.26
CA TYR A 65 1.78 2.02 1.03
C TYR A 65 1.17 0.64 0.81
N LEU A 66 1.74 -0.34 1.49
CA LEU A 66 1.29 -1.73 1.40
C LEU A 66 0.56 -2.06 2.70
N ASN A 67 -0.63 -2.64 2.59
CA ASN A 67 -1.50 -2.88 3.75
C ASN A 67 -0.77 -3.64 4.87
N PRO A 68 -0.59 -3.03 6.06
CA PRO A 68 0.09 -3.71 7.16
C PRO A 68 -0.83 -4.59 7.99
N ILE A 69 -2.15 -4.52 7.75
CA ILE A 69 -3.14 -5.19 8.58
C ILE A 69 -3.38 -6.60 8.08
N SER A 70 -3.36 -7.57 8.99
CA SER A 70 -3.61 -8.98 8.67
C SER A 70 -5.12 -9.24 8.57
N ASP A 71 -5.72 -8.77 7.47
CA ASP A 71 -7.16 -8.86 7.20
C ASP A 71 -7.46 -9.71 5.97
N ASN A 72 -6.56 -10.64 5.63
CA ASN A 72 -6.55 -11.47 4.42
C ASN A 72 -6.10 -10.71 3.16
N THR A 73 -5.77 -9.41 3.28
CA THR A 73 -5.23 -8.61 2.17
C THR A 73 -3.92 -7.92 2.56
N GLN A 74 -3.23 -8.43 3.58
CA GLN A 74 -1.96 -7.87 4.03
C GLN A 74 -0.95 -7.81 2.87
N GLY A 75 -0.26 -6.68 2.73
CA GLY A 75 0.70 -6.45 1.67
C GLY A 75 0.12 -5.85 0.40
N ARG A 76 -1.20 -5.72 0.31
CA ARG A 76 -1.87 -5.16 -0.87
C ARG A 76 -1.50 -3.69 -1.06
N MET A 77 -1.12 -3.31 -2.28
CA MET A 77 -0.81 -1.93 -2.63
C MET A 77 -2.07 -1.06 -2.55
N PHE A 78 -1.98 0.07 -1.86
CA PHE A 78 -3.08 1.02 -1.77
C PHE A 78 -3.21 1.84 -3.06
N ALA A 79 -4.45 2.21 -3.41
CA ALA A 79 -4.74 3.08 -4.54
C ALA A 79 -5.93 3.97 -4.17
N GLY A 80 -5.98 5.20 -4.73
CA GLY A 80 -7.02 6.17 -4.40
C GLY A 80 -6.80 6.81 -3.05
N TRP A 81 -7.87 7.37 -2.48
CA TRP A 81 -7.83 8.01 -1.17
C TRP A 81 -7.86 6.96 -0.05
N ASN A 82 -6.95 7.10 0.91
CA ASN A 82 -6.89 6.20 2.07
C ASN A 82 -6.52 6.98 3.32
N TRP A 83 -7.23 6.70 4.41
CA TRP A 83 -6.89 7.22 5.73
C TRP A 83 -5.86 6.29 6.36
N ILE A 84 -4.72 6.84 6.77
CA ILE A 84 -3.63 6.05 7.33
C ILE A 84 -3.17 6.69 8.65
N ASP A 85 -3.17 5.90 9.72
CA ASP A 85 -2.54 6.28 10.98
C ASP A 85 -1.18 5.58 11.03
N ASP A 86 -0.13 6.28 10.59
CA ASP A 86 1.19 5.68 10.43
C ASP A 86 2.06 5.75 11.68
N ASN A 87 1.63 6.51 12.69
CA ASN A 87 2.39 6.66 13.93
C ASN A 87 1.68 6.07 15.15
N GLY A 88 0.49 5.51 14.97
CA GLY A 88 -0.24 4.87 16.05
C GLY A 88 -0.84 5.83 17.08
N ASP A 89 -1.01 7.13 16.75
CA ASP A 89 -1.51 8.13 17.69
C ASP A 89 -3.04 8.19 17.78
N GLY A 90 -3.75 7.34 17.04
CA GLY A 90 -5.20 7.34 17.02
C GLY A 90 -5.81 8.34 16.06
N THR A 91 -5.00 9.07 15.31
CA THR A 91 -5.44 10.05 14.33
C THR A 91 -4.83 9.71 12.97
N ALA A 92 -5.68 9.61 11.95
CA ALA A 92 -5.24 9.28 10.59
C ALA A 92 -5.23 10.53 9.71
N GLU A 93 -4.29 10.59 8.80
CA GLU A 93 -4.25 11.56 7.71
C GLU A 93 -4.66 10.86 6.42
N CYS A 94 -5.17 11.62 5.45
CA CYS A 94 -5.66 11.06 4.19
C CYS A 94 -4.62 11.25 3.10
N TYR A 95 -4.32 10.17 2.38
CA TYR A 95 -3.31 10.16 1.32
C TYR A 95 -3.94 9.71 0.01
N TYR A 96 -3.46 10.26 -1.10
CA TYR A 96 -3.96 9.89 -2.42
C TYR A 96 -2.88 9.14 -3.20
N PHE A 97 -3.19 7.88 -3.51
CA PHE A 97 -2.31 7.03 -4.32
C PHE A 97 -2.91 6.90 -5.71
N ASN A 98 -2.09 7.01 -6.74
CA ASN A 98 -2.58 7.00 -8.12
C ASN A 98 -3.38 5.71 -8.40
N PRO A 99 -4.68 5.82 -8.71
CA PRO A 99 -5.50 4.64 -8.98
C PRO A 99 -5.46 4.18 -10.44
N VAL A 100 -4.82 4.97 -11.32
CA VAL A 100 -4.82 4.71 -12.76
C VAL A 100 -3.72 3.70 -13.12
N SER A 101 -4.07 2.69 -13.89
CA SER A 101 -3.13 1.65 -14.32
C SER A 101 -2.33 2.13 -15.53
N ASP A 102 -1.43 3.09 -15.30
CA ASP A 102 -0.65 3.77 -16.35
C ASP A 102 0.86 3.56 -16.19
N GLY A 103 1.25 2.54 -15.41
CA GLY A 103 2.66 2.29 -15.09
C GLY A 103 3.11 2.98 -13.81
N THR A 104 2.27 3.86 -13.22
CA THR A 104 2.56 4.56 -11.96
C THR A 104 1.49 4.34 -10.90
N ARG A 105 0.65 3.31 -11.08
CA ARG A 105 -0.41 2.99 -10.13
C ARG A 105 0.14 2.75 -8.73
N GLY A 106 -0.51 3.35 -7.74
CA GLY A 106 -0.12 3.22 -6.34
C GLY A 106 0.88 4.26 -5.87
N ARG A 107 1.43 5.07 -6.77
CA ARG A 107 2.38 6.11 -6.39
C ARG A 107 1.68 7.22 -5.63
N LEU A 108 2.22 7.58 -4.46
CA LEU A 108 1.68 8.66 -3.64
C LEU A 108 1.89 10.01 -4.34
N LEU A 109 0.81 10.78 -4.50
CA LEU A 109 0.90 12.14 -5.01
C LEU A 109 1.37 13.07 -3.89
N LYS A 110 2.33 13.95 -4.21
CA LYS A 110 2.94 14.88 -3.25
C LYS A 110 3.01 16.26 -3.85
N ASN A 111 2.72 17.26 -3.02
CA ASN A 111 2.90 18.68 -3.36
C ASN A 111 2.25 19.03 -4.69
N GLN A 112 1.00 18.64 -4.87
CA GLN A 112 0.28 18.87 -6.12
C GLN A 112 -1.22 18.81 -5.90
N THR A 113 -1.99 19.10 -6.95
CA THR A 113 -3.43 18.95 -6.97
C THR A 113 -3.78 17.57 -7.55
N THR A 114 -4.67 16.85 -6.88
CA THR A 114 -5.12 15.52 -7.35
C THR A 114 -6.05 15.70 -8.55
N PRO A 115 -6.28 14.63 -9.35
CA PRO A 115 -7.19 14.72 -10.50
C PRO A 115 -8.61 15.13 -10.14
N ASP A 116 -9.05 14.87 -8.93
CA ASP A 116 -10.41 15.25 -8.47
C ASP A 116 -10.43 16.62 -7.79
N GLY A 117 -9.35 17.40 -7.88
CA GLY A 117 -9.35 18.82 -7.51
C GLY A 117 -8.93 19.12 -6.08
N TYR A 118 -8.40 18.15 -5.36
CA TYR A 118 -7.94 18.36 -3.98
C TYR A 118 -6.43 18.56 -3.94
N GLN A 119 -5.94 19.20 -2.87
CA GLN A 119 -4.51 19.47 -2.71
C GLN A 119 -3.90 18.53 -1.69
N VAL A 120 -2.66 18.11 -1.95
CA VAL A 120 -1.86 17.34 -1.02
C VAL A 120 -0.51 18.04 -0.81
N ASN A 121 0.02 17.92 0.41
CA ASN A 121 1.28 18.57 0.76
C ASN A 121 2.49 17.72 0.33
N GLU A 122 3.68 18.16 0.73
CA GLU A 122 4.92 17.47 0.36
C GLU A 122 5.03 16.05 0.94
N LYS A 123 4.23 15.75 1.97
CA LYS A 123 4.16 14.42 2.57
C LYS A 123 3.04 13.57 1.98
N GLY A 124 2.24 14.16 1.07
CA GLY A 124 1.12 13.48 0.45
C GLY A 124 -0.18 13.57 1.25
N GLN A 125 -0.21 14.36 2.31
CA GLN A 125 -1.39 14.49 3.17
C GLN A 125 -2.39 15.47 2.58
N TRP A 126 -3.68 15.14 2.67
CA TRP A 126 -4.75 15.98 2.16
C TRP A 126 -4.85 17.29 2.90
N LEU A 127 -4.93 18.39 2.15
CA LEU A 127 -5.09 19.75 2.67
C LEU A 127 -6.44 20.32 2.29
N GLU A 128 -7.05 21.08 3.23
CA GLU A 128 -8.18 21.93 2.96
C GLU A 128 -7.80 23.33 3.43
N ASN A 129 -7.78 24.32 2.50
CA ASN A 129 -7.38 25.67 2.83
C ASN A 129 -6.01 25.75 3.52
N GLY A 130 -5.08 24.91 3.07
CA GLY A 130 -3.73 24.87 3.62
C GLY A 130 -3.57 24.11 4.93
N VAL A 131 -4.63 23.47 5.42
CA VAL A 131 -4.62 22.76 6.70
C VAL A 131 -4.74 21.25 6.46
N VAL A 132 -3.86 20.47 7.06
CA VAL A 132 -3.90 19.00 6.98
C VAL A 132 -5.19 18.49 7.60
N GLN A 133 -5.92 17.69 6.86
CA GLN A 133 -7.16 17.08 7.35
C GLN A 133 -6.87 15.78 8.07
N VAL A 134 -7.51 15.59 9.20
CA VAL A 134 -7.29 14.42 10.06
C VAL A 134 -8.60 13.78 10.42
N LYS A 135 -8.55 12.51 10.79
CA LYS A 135 -9.71 11.75 11.23
C LYS A 135 -9.36 11.01 12.51
N GLU A 136 -10.16 11.19 13.54
CA GLU A 136 -10.01 10.41 14.76
C GLU A 136 -10.49 8.99 14.53
N LEU A 137 -9.66 8.03 14.93
CA LEU A 137 -10.01 6.63 14.84
C LEU A 137 -10.68 6.20 16.13
N GLN A 138 -11.78 5.46 16.01
CA GLN A 138 -12.48 4.93 17.17
C GLN A 138 -11.60 3.89 17.86
N PRO A 139 -11.49 3.92 19.21
CA PRO A 139 -10.83 2.82 19.91
C PRO A 139 -11.61 1.54 19.64
N GLY A 140 -10.90 0.53 19.20
CA GLY A 140 -11.44 -0.75 18.74
C GLY A 140 -12.15 -1.56 19.76
#